data_435b972bb3e8466aadaf8213d993dd6c
#
_entry.id   435b972bb3e8466aadaf8213d993dd6c
#
_cell.length_a   1.000
_cell.length_b   1.000
_cell.length_c   1.000
_cell.angle_alpha   90.00
_cell.angle_beta   90.00
_cell.angle_gamma   90.00
#
_symmetry.space_group_name_H-M   'P 1'
#
loop_
_entity.id
_entity.type
_entity.pdbx_description
1 polymer ?
#
loop_
_entity_poly.entity_id
_entity_poly.type
_entity_poly.pdbx_seq_one_letter_code
_entity_poly.pdbx_strand_id
1 'polypeptide(L)'
;MELNELRNSIDDIDKDILSLFEKRMDVCRQVALYKKQHDMPVFQSGREDEIIARIRRNTSDPSLRNGTAALFTTIMDISKHLQLQEI
;
A
#
# COMPACT_ATOMS: atom_id res chain seq x y z
N MET A 1 -27.95 13.05 5.11
CA MET A 1 -27.28 12.17 6.10
C MET A 1 -26.84 12.98 7.30
N GLU A 2 -27.07 12.45 8.46
CA GLU A 2 -26.61 13.04 9.70
C GLU A 2 -25.11 12.84 9.87
N LEU A 3 -24.45 13.73 10.64
CA LEU A 3 -23.01 13.65 10.87
C LEU A 3 -22.58 12.31 11.49
N ASN A 4 -23.34 11.78 12.45
CA ASN A 4 -23.02 10.49 13.07
C ASN A 4 -23.10 9.33 12.07
N GLU A 5 -24.05 9.36 11.14
CA GLU A 5 -24.17 8.36 10.08
C GLU A 5 -22.96 8.43 9.14
N LEU A 6 -22.50 9.64 8.79
CA LEU A 6 -21.32 9.84 7.96
C LEU A 6 -20.06 9.32 8.66
N ARG A 7 -19.92 9.60 9.96
CA ARG A 7 -18.80 9.10 10.75
C ARG A 7 -18.81 7.58 10.85
N ASN A 8 -19.98 6.97 11.03
CA ASN A 8 -20.11 5.50 11.04
C ASN A 8 -19.70 4.91 9.70
N SER A 9 -20.04 5.56 8.60
CA SER A 9 -19.62 5.13 7.27
C SER A 9 -18.10 5.21 7.12
N ILE A 10 -17.47 6.26 7.63
CA ILE A 10 -16.00 6.40 7.63
C ILE A 10 -15.36 5.28 8.46
N ASP A 11 -15.92 4.99 9.65
CA ASP A 11 -15.39 3.95 10.52
C ASP A 11 -15.45 2.57 9.84
N ASP A 12 -16.51 2.28 9.12
CA ASP A 12 -16.63 1.03 8.37
C ASP A 12 -15.60 0.94 7.23
N ILE A 13 -15.39 2.04 6.51
CA ILE A 13 -14.37 2.13 5.46
C ILE A 13 -12.97 1.93 6.06
N ASP A 14 -12.71 2.55 7.21
CA ASP A 14 -11.41 2.42 7.88
C ASP A 14 -11.11 0.97 8.27
N LYS A 15 -12.12 0.21 8.70
CA LYS A 15 -11.97 -1.22 8.98
C LYS A 15 -11.54 -1.99 7.73
N ASP A 16 -12.11 -1.67 6.59
CA ASP A 16 -11.76 -2.31 5.33
C ASP A 16 -10.33 -1.93 4.90
N ILE A 17 -9.96 -0.67 5.05
CA ILE A 17 -8.60 -0.20 4.75
C ILE A 17 -7.59 -0.94 5.62
N LEU A 18 -7.85 -1.03 6.94
CA LEU A 18 -6.99 -1.72 7.88
C LEU A 18 -6.81 -3.19 7.49
N SER A 19 -7.90 -3.88 7.20
CA SER A 19 -7.88 -5.29 6.79
C SER A 19 -7.07 -5.50 5.50
N LEU A 20 -7.26 -4.64 4.51
CA LEU A 20 -6.53 -4.72 3.23
C LEU A 20 -5.05 -4.39 3.41
N PHE A 21 -4.73 -3.42 4.24
CA PHE A 21 -3.34 -3.09 4.56
C PHE A 21 -2.62 -4.28 5.19
N GLU A 22 -3.22 -4.91 6.19
CA GLU A 22 -2.65 -6.09 6.85
C GLU A 22 -2.43 -7.23 5.86
N LYS A 23 -3.39 -7.50 4.98
CA LYS A 23 -3.26 -8.51 3.93
C LYS A 23 -2.10 -8.20 2.99
N ARG A 24 -1.98 -6.92 2.59
CA ARG A 24 -0.89 -6.51 1.71
C ARG A 24 0.46 -6.72 2.38
N MET A 25 0.58 -6.39 3.66
CA MET A 25 1.83 -6.59 4.41
C MET A 25 2.17 -8.08 4.56
N ASP A 26 1.18 -8.95 4.76
CA ASP A 26 1.41 -10.39 4.80
C ASP A 26 1.97 -10.91 3.48
N VAL A 27 1.44 -10.46 2.35
CA VAL A 27 1.95 -10.82 1.03
C VAL A 27 3.36 -10.26 0.84
N CYS A 28 3.64 -9.05 1.34
CA CYS A 28 4.97 -8.46 1.28
C CYS A 28 6.01 -9.28 2.06
N ARG A 29 5.63 -9.88 3.19
CA ARG A 29 6.50 -10.81 3.92
C ARG A 29 6.81 -12.03 3.08
N GLN A 30 5.83 -12.58 2.37
CA GLN A 30 6.03 -13.71 1.47
C GLN A 30 6.97 -13.34 0.31
N VAL A 31 6.83 -12.12 -0.22
CA VAL A 31 7.73 -11.60 -1.26
C VAL A 31 9.16 -11.49 -0.72
N ALA A 32 9.34 -11.04 0.53
CA ALA A 32 10.65 -10.94 1.15
C ALA A 32 11.32 -12.32 1.25
N LEU A 33 10.57 -13.33 1.67
CA LEU A 33 11.08 -14.71 1.74
C LEU A 33 11.48 -15.24 0.37
N TYR A 34 10.66 -14.99 -0.65
CA TYR A 34 10.97 -15.36 -2.03
C TYR A 34 12.27 -14.71 -2.51
N LYS A 35 12.40 -13.39 -2.29
CA LYS A 35 13.61 -12.65 -2.68
C LYS A 35 14.86 -13.18 -1.98
N LYS A 36 14.75 -13.49 -0.69
CA LYS A 36 15.85 -14.08 0.08
C LYS A 36 16.28 -15.42 -0.51
N GLN A 37 15.33 -16.28 -0.88
CA GLN A 37 15.60 -17.59 -1.45
C GLN A 37 16.21 -17.52 -2.85
N HIS A 38 16.01 -16.42 -3.57
CA HIS A 38 16.48 -16.22 -4.95
C HIS A 38 17.55 -15.15 -5.05
N ASP A 39 18.15 -14.74 -3.94
CA ASP A 39 19.22 -13.72 -3.89
C ASP A 39 18.83 -12.41 -4.60
N MET A 40 17.57 -11.98 -4.42
CA MET A 40 17.06 -10.75 -5.00
C MET A 40 17.09 -9.60 -3.99
N PRO A 41 17.37 -8.35 -4.41
CA PRO A 41 17.32 -7.21 -3.51
C PRO A 41 15.88 -6.86 -3.12
N VAL A 42 15.69 -6.35 -1.90
CA VAL A 42 14.38 -5.86 -1.43
C VAL A 42 13.94 -4.64 -2.24
N PHE A 43 14.83 -3.68 -2.42
CA PHE A 43 14.55 -2.45 -3.14
C PHE A 43 14.66 -2.66 -4.66
N GLN A 44 13.59 -2.31 -5.37
CA GLN A 44 13.54 -2.33 -6.84
C GLN A 44 12.85 -1.05 -7.29
N SER A 45 13.63 -0.01 -7.59
CA SER A 45 13.13 1.34 -7.91
C SER A 45 12.18 1.36 -9.11
N GLY A 46 12.48 0.60 -10.15
CA GLY A 46 11.61 0.49 -11.31
C GLY A 46 10.22 -0.02 -10.98
N ARG A 47 10.13 -0.96 -10.05
CA ARG A 47 8.85 -1.50 -9.58
C ARG A 47 8.03 -0.46 -8.82
N GLU A 48 8.67 0.33 -7.96
CA GLU A 48 7.98 1.39 -7.21
C GLU A 48 7.43 2.46 -8.15
N ASP A 49 8.22 2.91 -9.11
CA ASP A 49 7.80 3.90 -10.12
C ASP A 49 6.62 3.39 -10.95
N GLU A 50 6.65 2.12 -11.34
CA GLU A 50 5.57 1.46 -12.07
C GLU A 50 4.27 1.45 -11.28
N ILE A 51 4.34 1.12 -9.98
CA ILE A 51 3.17 1.08 -9.10
C ILE A 51 2.58 2.49 -8.97
N ILE A 52 3.38 3.51 -8.72
CA ILE A 52 2.90 4.89 -8.58
C ILE A 52 2.24 5.37 -9.87
N ALA A 53 2.83 5.10 -11.03
CA ALA A 53 2.24 5.47 -12.32
C ALA A 53 0.86 4.81 -12.51
N ARG A 54 0.75 3.51 -12.16
CA ARG A 54 -0.51 2.78 -12.23
C ARG A 54 -1.56 3.33 -11.28
N ILE A 55 -1.17 3.65 -10.04
CA ILE A 55 -2.08 4.22 -9.04
C ILE A 55 -2.63 5.55 -9.53
N ARG A 56 -1.79 6.41 -10.08
CA ARG A 56 -2.24 7.70 -10.64
C ARG A 56 -3.23 7.50 -11.77
N ARG A 57 -2.96 6.58 -12.70
CA ARG A 57 -3.86 6.29 -13.82
C ARG A 57 -5.21 5.75 -13.36
N ASN A 58 -5.22 4.92 -12.32
CA ASN A 58 -6.42 4.27 -11.82
C ASN A 58 -7.22 5.11 -10.84
N THR A 59 -6.68 6.24 -10.38
CA THR A 59 -7.41 7.18 -9.53
C THR A 59 -8.35 7.99 -10.42
N SER A 60 -9.65 7.71 -10.33
CA SER A 60 -10.66 8.31 -11.20
C SER A 60 -10.88 9.80 -10.93
N ASP A 61 -10.79 10.22 -9.67
CA ASP A 61 -10.93 11.63 -9.28
C ASP A 61 -9.57 12.32 -9.37
N PRO A 62 -9.40 13.29 -10.32
CA PRO A 62 -8.10 13.96 -10.49
C PRO A 62 -7.63 14.70 -9.23
N SER A 63 -8.55 15.18 -8.40
CA SER A 63 -8.19 15.90 -7.16
C SER A 63 -7.54 15.01 -6.11
N LEU A 64 -7.68 13.68 -6.24
CA LEU A 64 -7.12 12.69 -5.31
C LEU A 64 -5.81 12.05 -5.79
N ARG A 65 -5.36 12.34 -7.02
CA ARG A 65 -4.20 11.65 -7.60
C ARG A 65 -2.92 11.87 -6.82
N ASN A 66 -2.67 13.08 -6.34
CA ASN A 66 -1.49 13.34 -5.50
C ASN A 66 -1.62 12.63 -4.15
N GLY A 67 -2.82 12.61 -3.58
CA GLY A 67 -3.08 11.92 -2.32
C GLY A 67 -2.90 10.40 -2.42
N THR A 68 -3.42 9.79 -3.48
CA THR A 68 -3.27 8.33 -3.68
C THR A 68 -1.81 7.95 -3.95
N ALA A 69 -1.07 8.77 -4.69
CA ALA A 69 0.36 8.56 -4.92
C ALA A 69 1.13 8.65 -3.60
N ALA A 70 0.84 9.64 -2.75
CA ALA A 70 1.47 9.78 -1.44
C ALA A 70 1.13 8.61 -0.51
N LEU A 71 -0.14 8.16 -0.50
CA LEU A 71 -0.59 7.02 0.27
C LEU A 71 0.21 5.75 -0.11
N PHE A 72 0.31 5.44 -1.40
CA PHE A 72 1.00 4.24 -1.85
C PHE A 72 2.50 4.34 -1.68
N THR A 73 3.09 5.52 -1.78
CA THR A 73 4.51 5.73 -1.44
C THR A 73 4.76 5.35 0.02
N THR A 74 3.89 5.81 0.93
CA THR A 74 3.99 5.46 2.35
C THR A 74 3.81 3.97 2.59
N ILE A 75 2.82 3.35 1.95
CA ILE A 75 2.59 1.90 2.04
C ILE A 75 3.82 1.13 1.58
N MET A 76 4.43 1.53 0.47
CA MET A 76 5.63 0.87 -0.06
C MET A 76 6.85 1.07 0.85
N ASP A 77 6.98 2.24 1.49
CA ASP A 77 8.05 2.48 2.45
C ASP A 77 7.90 1.57 3.68
N ILE A 78 6.68 1.43 4.20
CA ILE A 78 6.39 0.51 5.31
C ILE A 78 6.71 -0.93 4.90
N SER A 79 6.28 -1.33 3.71
CA SER A 79 6.54 -2.67 3.16
C SER A 79 8.04 -2.94 3.03
N LYS A 80 8.81 -1.97 2.56
CA LYS A 80 10.26 -2.09 2.41
C LYS A 80 10.95 -2.32 3.76
N HIS A 81 10.58 -1.54 4.77
CA HIS A 81 11.11 -1.72 6.12
C HIS A 81 10.75 -3.09 6.69
N LEU A 82 9.51 -3.52 6.50
CA LEU A 82 9.05 -4.83 6.92
C LEU A 82 9.83 -5.96 6.24
N GLN A 83 10.06 -5.86 4.93
CA GLN A 83 10.82 -6.85 4.17
C GLN A 83 12.27 -6.94 4.64
N LEU A 84 12.90 -5.81 4.97
CA LEU A 84 14.27 -5.78 5.50
C LEU A 84 14.37 -6.47 6.86
N GLN A 85 13.32 -6.43 7.67
CA GLN A 85 13.28 -7.14 8.96
C GLN A 85 13.18 -8.66 8.81
N GLU A 86 12.59 -9.15 7.71
CA GLU A 86 12.47 -10.59 7.42
C GLU A 86 13.77 -11.21 6.91
N ILE A 87 14.73 -10.41 6.50
CA ILE A 87 16.03 -10.87 6.03
C ILE A 87 16.99 -11.05 7.21
#